data_c6ffde5017b333c725f6d94bef7712f3
#
_entry.id   c6ffde5017b333c725f6d94bef7712f3
#
_cell.length_a   1.000
_cell.length_b   1.000
_cell.length_c   1.000
_cell.angle_alpha   90.00
_cell.angle_beta   90.00
_cell.angle_gamma   90.00
#
_symmetry.space_group_name_H-M   'P 1'
#
loop_
_entity.id
_entity.type
_entity.pdbx_description
1 polymer ?
#
loop_
_entity_poly.entity_id
_entity_poly.type
_entity_poly.pdbx_seq_one_letter_code
_entity_poly.pdbx_strand_id
1 'polypeptide(L)'
;MESKTFVLVHGAWHGGWCYGRVRRILQQKGHVVFTPSLSGLAEHSHRYSPAINASTHIQDIINLIDFEQLNNVVLAGHSYGGQVITGVADRLSDRIAALVYIDAFVGQNGKSCLDMDIPEFVANHVQQAQNYGGHTS
;
A
#
# COMPACT_ATOMS: atom_id res chain seq x y z
N MET A 1 1.83 -23.75 -3.90
CA MET A 1 2.36 -22.45 -3.47
C MET A 1 1.62 -21.97 -2.25
N GLU A 2 2.35 -21.49 -1.28
CA GLU A 2 1.72 -21.00 -0.06
C GLU A 2 0.95 -19.72 -0.30
N SER A 3 -0.27 -19.64 0.21
CA SER A 3 -1.10 -18.45 0.12
C SER A 3 -0.52 -17.34 1.00
N LYS A 4 -0.47 -16.13 0.45
CA LYS A 4 -0.03 -14.95 1.18
C LYS A 4 -1.17 -13.95 1.26
N THR A 5 -1.07 -13.05 2.21
CA THR A 5 -2.04 -11.97 2.39
C THR A 5 -1.38 -10.65 2.02
N PHE A 6 -1.98 -9.96 1.06
CA PHE A 6 -1.49 -8.68 0.56
C PHE A 6 -2.44 -7.57 0.95
N VAL A 7 -1.89 -6.46 1.41
CA VAL A 7 -2.63 -5.21 1.57
C VAL A 7 -1.92 -4.17 0.71
N LEU A 8 -2.62 -3.65 -0.28
CA LEU A 8 -2.05 -2.75 -1.29
C LEU A 8 -2.61 -1.35 -1.06
N VAL A 9 -1.73 -0.42 -0.72
CA VAL A 9 -2.11 0.95 -0.35
C VAL A 9 -1.77 1.90 -1.48
N HIS A 10 -2.79 2.61 -1.97
CA HIS A 10 -2.65 3.51 -3.11
C HIS A 10 -1.98 4.82 -2.73
N GLY A 11 -1.56 5.56 -3.75
CA GLY A 11 -0.97 6.89 -3.58
C GLY A 11 -2.00 8.00 -3.60
N ALA A 12 -1.54 9.24 -3.47
CA ALA A 12 -2.38 10.41 -3.60
C ALA A 12 -3.03 10.42 -4.97
N TRP A 13 -4.26 10.96 -5.04
CA TRP A 13 -5.04 11.06 -6.28
C TRP A 13 -5.52 9.73 -6.83
N HIS A 14 -5.29 8.63 -6.12
CA HIS A 14 -5.71 7.29 -6.53
C HIS A 14 -6.69 6.72 -5.51
N GLY A 15 -7.00 5.46 -5.65
CA GLY A 15 -7.84 4.70 -4.75
C GLY A 15 -7.50 3.22 -4.90
N GLY A 16 -8.19 2.39 -4.15
CA GLY A 16 -7.98 0.95 -4.23
C GLY A 16 -8.17 0.41 -5.65
N TRP A 17 -8.98 1.09 -6.46
CA TRP A 17 -9.27 0.70 -7.84
C TRP A 17 -8.01 0.60 -8.72
N CYS A 18 -6.97 1.36 -8.40
CA CYS A 18 -5.77 1.37 -9.23
C CYS A 18 -5.02 0.03 -9.17
N TYR A 19 -5.29 -0.77 -8.17
CA TYR A 19 -4.67 -2.09 -8.04
C TYR A 19 -5.53 -3.22 -8.63
N GLY A 20 -6.60 -2.88 -9.35
CA GLY A 20 -7.55 -3.89 -9.82
C GLY A 20 -6.91 -5.03 -10.59
N ARG A 21 -5.97 -4.73 -11.49
CA ARG A 21 -5.31 -5.78 -12.28
C ARG A 21 -4.38 -6.63 -11.43
N VAL A 22 -3.58 -5.98 -10.60
CA VAL A 22 -2.66 -6.69 -9.71
C VAL A 22 -3.45 -7.58 -8.76
N ARG A 23 -4.53 -7.06 -8.20
CA ARG A 23 -5.39 -7.82 -7.29
C ARG A 23 -5.91 -9.08 -7.95
N ARG A 24 -6.44 -8.97 -9.17
CA ARG A 24 -6.99 -10.13 -9.87
C ARG A 24 -5.94 -11.19 -10.14
N ILE A 25 -4.73 -10.76 -10.54
CA ILE A 25 -3.64 -11.69 -10.83
C ILE A 25 -3.22 -12.43 -9.56
N LEU A 26 -3.07 -11.71 -8.46
CA LEU A 26 -2.68 -12.33 -7.19
C LEU A 26 -3.76 -13.27 -6.68
N GLN A 27 -5.03 -12.88 -6.81
CA GLN A 27 -6.14 -13.74 -6.41
C GLN A 27 -6.20 -15.02 -7.22
N GLN A 28 -5.92 -14.93 -8.52
CA GLN A 28 -5.88 -16.12 -9.38
C GLN A 28 -4.78 -17.09 -8.96
N LYS A 29 -3.73 -16.57 -8.34
CA LYS A 29 -2.64 -17.40 -7.84
C LYS A 29 -2.89 -17.92 -6.42
N GLY A 30 -4.08 -17.69 -5.89
CA GLY A 30 -4.48 -18.23 -4.60
C GLY A 30 -4.15 -17.35 -3.40
N HIS A 31 -3.81 -16.10 -3.63
CA HIS A 31 -3.51 -15.18 -2.53
C HIS A 31 -4.74 -14.41 -2.08
N VAL A 32 -4.71 -13.94 -0.83
CA VAL A 32 -5.72 -13.06 -0.28
C VAL A 32 -5.24 -11.63 -0.49
N VAL A 33 -6.09 -10.78 -1.08
CA VAL A 33 -5.66 -9.42 -1.45
C VAL A 33 -6.71 -8.41 -1.03
N PHE A 34 -6.25 -7.37 -0.32
CA PHE A 34 -7.08 -6.23 0.07
C PHE A 34 -6.55 -4.98 -0.62
N THR A 35 -7.45 -4.21 -1.20
CA THR A 35 -7.09 -2.96 -1.88
C THR A 35 -7.97 -1.83 -1.35
N PRO A 36 -7.76 -1.42 -0.09
CA PRO A 36 -8.60 -0.39 0.50
C PRO A 36 -8.37 0.97 -0.14
N SER A 37 -9.37 1.83 -0.07
CA SER A 37 -9.22 3.24 -0.36
C SER A 37 -9.10 3.99 0.95
N LEU A 38 -8.16 4.94 1.01
CA LEU A 38 -7.92 5.71 2.21
C LEU A 38 -9.05 6.72 2.45
N SER A 39 -9.26 7.06 3.72
CA SER A 39 -10.32 7.99 4.11
C SER A 39 -10.29 9.28 3.30
N GLY A 40 -11.45 9.68 2.81
CA GLY A 40 -11.60 10.93 2.07
C GLY A 40 -11.13 10.90 0.64
N LEU A 41 -10.67 9.73 0.14
CA LEU A 41 -10.15 9.59 -1.21
C LEU A 41 -10.99 8.60 -2.01
N ALA A 42 -10.91 8.68 -3.33
CA ALA A 42 -11.62 7.79 -4.25
C ALA A 42 -13.10 7.70 -3.89
N GLU A 43 -13.62 6.50 -3.70
CA GLU A 43 -15.04 6.29 -3.36
C GLU A 43 -15.42 6.89 -2.00
N HIS A 44 -14.45 7.31 -1.20
CA HIS A 44 -14.69 7.99 0.08
C HIS A 44 -14.50 9.50 -0.02
N SER A 45 -14.38 10.04 -1.24
CA SER A 45 -14.11 11.46 -1.45
C SER A 45 -15.19 12.36 -0.86
N HIS A 46 -16.44 11.89 -0.81
CA HIS A 46 -17.55 12.64 -0.23
C HIS A 46 -17.41 12.84 1.29
N ARG A 47 -16.48 12.13 1.90
CA ARG A 47 -16.21 12.25 3.34
C ARG A 47 -14.94 13.05 3.61
N TYR A 48 -14.38 13.67 2.59
CA TYR A 48 -13.16 14.45 2.77
C TYR A 48 -13.38 15.55 3.79
N SER A 49 -12.40 15.77 4.63
CA SER A 49 -12.41 16.81 5.66
C SER A 49 -10.98 17.29 5.84
N PRO A 50 -10.78 18.58 6.15
CA PRO A 50 -9.42 19.06 6.47
C PRO A 50 -8.77 18.38 7.68
N ALA A 51 -9.56 17.67 8.49
CA ALA A 51 -9.04 16.94 9.63
C ALA A 51 -8.37 15.61 9.23
N ILE A 52 -8.60 15.15 8.00
CA ILE A 52 -8.00 13.91 7.51
C ILE A 52 -6.54 14.18 7.17
N ASN A 53 -5.65 13.35 7.69
CA ASN A 53 -4.22 13.50 7.48
C ASN A 53 -3.56 12.12 7.42
N ALA A 54 -2.22 12.10 7.41
CA ALA A 54 -1.47 10.85 7.33
C ALA A 54 -1.79 9.92 8.50
N SER A 55 -1.98 10.44 9.70
CA SER A 55 -2.36 9.63 10.86
C SER A 55 -3.70 8.95 10.65
N THR A 56 -4.65 9.65 10.01
CA THR A 56 -5.95 9.08 9.67
C THR A 56 -5.77 7.90 8.72
N HIS A 57 -4.95 8.07 7.70
CA HIS A 57 -4.71 7.03 6.70
C HIS A 57 -3.98 5.83 7.28
N ILE A 58 -3.03 6.07 8.17
CA ILE A 58 -2.35 4.99 8.88
C ILE A 58 -3.37 4.21 9.70
N GLN A 59 -4.27 4.90 10.38
CA GLN A 59 -5.29 4.24 11.19
C GLN A 59 -6.25 3.43 10.32
N ASP A 60 -6.57 3.91 9.12
CA ASP A 60 -7.42 3.15 8.18
C ASP A 60 -6.84 1.76 7.94
N ILE A 61 -5.55 1.68 7.69
CA ILE A 61 -4.89 0.42 7.37
C ILE A 61 -4.72 -0.44 8.62
N ILE A 62 -4.39 0.18 9.75
CA ILE A 62 -4.32 -0.55 11.03
C ILE A 62 -5.66 -1.20 11.32
N ASN A 63 -6.76 -0.46 11.15
CA ASN A 63 -8.09 -1.00 11.40
C ASN A 63 -8.41 -2.16 10.46
N LEU A 64 -8.04 -2.05 9.20
CA LEU A 64 -8.26 -3.15 8.25
C LEU A 64 -7.55 -4.42 8.73
N ILE A 65 -6.27 -4.30 9.06
CA ILE A 65 -5.47 -5.45 9.51
C ILE A 65 -6.05 -6.03 10.79
N ASP A 66 -6.47 -5.16 11.70
CA ASP A 66 -6.96 -5.57 13.01
C ASP A 66 -8.34 -6.22 12.91
N PHE A 67 -9.29 -5.59 12.24
CA PHE A 67 -10.65 -6.11 12.15
C PHE A 67 -10.74 -7.34 11.27
N GLU A 68 -9.91 -7.45 10.24
CA GLU A 68 -9.86 -8.65 9.41
C GLU A 68 -8.95 -9.73 10.01
N GLN A 69 -8.32 -9.43 11.14
CA GLN A 69 -7.45 -10.37 11.87
C GLN A 69 -6.32 -10.92 11.00
N LEU A 70 -5.68 -10.02 10.27
CA LEU A 70 -4.62 -10.41 9.34
C LEU A 70 -3.28 -10.56 10.05
N ASN A 71 -2.50 -11.54 9.61
CA ASN A 71 -1.15 -11.77 10.08
C ASN A 71 -0.25 -12.08 8.88
N ASN A 72 1.04 -11.90 9.06
CA ASN A 72 2.03 -12.16 8.00
C ASN A 72 1.67 -11.41 6.72
N VAL A 73 1.31 -10.13 6.88
CA VAL A 73 0.84 -9.30 5.78
C VAL A 73 2.02 -8.82 4.94
N VAL A 74 1.90 -8.98 3.61
CA VAL A 74 2.77 -8.27 2.67
C VAL A 74 2.09 -6.93 2.40
N LEU A 75 2.69 -5.88 2.91
CA LEU A 75 2.10 -4.55 2.87
C LEU A 75 2.83 -3.72 1.81
N ALA A 76 2.11 -3.36 0.76
CA ALA A 76 2.68 -2.60 -0.34
C ALA A 76 2.09 -1.20 -0.39
N GLY A 77 2.91 -0.21 -0.73
CA GLY A 77 2.47 1.17 -0.83
C GLY A 77 3.06 1.86 -2.04
N HIS A 78 2.22 2.57 -2.77
CA HIS A 78 2.62 3.32 -3.95
C HIS A 78 2.66 4.80 -3.63
N SER A 79 3.76 5.47 -3.95
CA SER A 79 3.92 6.91 -3.78
C SER A 79 3.64 7.31 -2.32
N TYR A 80 2.64 8.15 -2.07
CA TYR A 80 2.23 8.54 -0.71
C TYR A 80 1.91 7.31 0.16
N GLY A 81 1.39 6.24 -0.44
CA GLY A 81 1.11 5.01 0.28
C GLY A 81 2.32 4.44 0.99
N GLY A 82 3.53 4.75 0.50
CA GLY A 82 4.76 4.34 1.18
C GLY A 82 4.91 4.94 2.57
N GLN A 83 4.52 6.21 2.73
CA GLN A 83 4.49 6.85 4.05
C GLN A 83 3.49 6.15 4.96
N VAL A 84 2.35 5.81 4.43
CA VAL A 84 1.29 5.16 5.20
C VAL A 84 1.75 3.81 5.70
N ILE A 85 2.31 2.97 4.81
CA ILE A 85 2.73 1.62 5.24
C ILE A 85 3.90 1.66 6.21
N THR A 86 4.77 2.67 6.11
CA THR A 86 5.86 2.85 7.07
C THR A 86 5.28 3.08 8.47
N GLY A 87 4.28 3.95 8.58
CA GLY A 87 3.63 4.23 9.85
C GLY A 87 2.89 3.02 10.41
N VAL A 88 2.27 2.23 9.53
CA VAL A 88 1.58 1.00 9.93
C VAL A 88 2.59 -0.02 10.48
N ALA A 89 3.70 -0.21 9.77
CA ALA A 89 4.72 -1.17 10.19
C ALA A 89 5.34 -0.79 11.52
N ASP A 90 5.46 0.50 11.79
CA ASP A 90 5.99 0.98 13.06
C ASP A 90 5.08 0.58 14.23
N ARG A 91 3.79 0.47 14.00
CA ARG A 91 2.81 0.16 15.06
C ARG A 91 2.42 -1.32 15.10
N LEU A 92 2.48 -2.03 13.98
CA LEU A 92 2.05 -3.41 13.88
C LEU A 92 3.13 -4.31 13.32
N SER A 93 4.37 -4.11 13.74
CA SER A 93 5.51 -4.84 13.16
C SER A 93 5.36 -6.34 13.25
N ASP A 94 4.70 -6.84 14.30
CA ASP A 94 4.50 -8.28 14.49
C ASP A 94 3.44 -8.87 13.55
N ARG A 95 2.69 -8.04 12.85
CA ARG A 95 1.67 -8.47 11.90
C ARG A 95 2.15 -8.38 10.45
N ILE A 96 3.31 -7.80 10.21
CA ILE A 96 3.82 -7.50 8.88
C ILE A 96 4.96 -8.45 8.52
N ALA A 97 4.81 -9.17 7.42
CA ALA A 97 5.85 -10.08 6.93
C ALA A 97 6.86 -9.36 6.04
N ALA A 98 6.40 -8.39 5.26
CA ALA A 98 7.26 -7.66 4.33
C ALA A 98 6.63 -6.34 3.95
N LEU A 99 7.48 -5.36 3.65
CA LEU A 99 7.07 -4.07 3.11
C LEU A 99 7.55 -3.98 1.66
N VAL A 100 6.68 -3.52 0.77
CA VAL A 100 7.00 -3.32 -0.63
C VAL A 100 6.68 -1.86 -0.99
N TYR A 101 7.70 -1.14 -1.44
CA TYR A 101 7.53 0.26 -1.83
C TYR A 101 7.54 0.34 -3.35
N ILE A 102 6.47 0.89 -3.92
CA ILE A 102 6.28 0.98 -5.36
C ILE A 102 6.37 2.45 -5.73
N ASP A 103 7.55 2.87 -6.22
CA ASP A 103 7.81 4.26 -6.58
C ASP A 103 7.35 5.19 -5.44
N ALA A 104 7.85 4.91 -4.24
CA ALA A 104 7.27 5.47 -3.03
C ALA A 104 8.31 6.18 -2.17
N PHE A 105 7.79 7.06 -1.32
CA PHE A 105 8.59 7.64 -0.24
C PHE A 105 8.68 6.63 0.89
N VAL A 106 9.87 6.49 1.47
CA VAL A 106 10.06 5.60 2.61
C VAL A 106 10.12 6.38 3.93
N GLY A 107 9.69 7.62 3.91
CA GLY A 107 9.60 8.39 5.15
C GLY A 107 10.92 8.88 5.69
N GLN A 108 11.92 9.09 4.83
CA GLN A 108 13.23 9.55 5.27
C GLN A 108 13.50 10.98 4.79
N ASN A 109 13.21 11.93 5.63
CA ASN A 109 13.65 13.32 5.44
C ASN A 109 13.30 13.91 4.08
N GLY A 110 12.15 13.58 3.56
CA GLY A 110 11.68 14.18 2.31
C GLY A 110 12.36 13.67 1.05
N LYS A 111 13.17 12.65 1.13
CA LYS A 111 13.76 12.06 -0.06
C LYS A 111 12.72 11.28 -0.83
N SER A 112 12.70 11.49 -2.14
CA SER A 112 11.85 10.67 -3.01
C SER A 112 12.56 9.35 -3.30
N CYS A 113 11.83 8.40 -3.86
CA CYS A 113 12.42 7.13 -4.25
C CYS A 113 13.51 7.32 -5.32
N LEU A 114 13.50 8.44 -6.03
CA LEU A 114 14.53 8.74 -7.02
C LEU A 114 15.87 9.06 -6.38
N ASP A 115 15.85 9.53 -5.15
CA ASP A 115 17.07 9.92 -4.42
C ASP A 115 17.60 8.79 -3.54
N MET A 116 16.99 7.63 -3.56
CA MET A 116 17.31 6.55 -2.66
C MET A 116 17.75 5.32 -3.44
N ASP A 117 18.64 4.54 -2.81
CA ASP A 117 19.00 3.25 -3.37
C ASP A 117 17.82 2.30 -3.18
N ILE A 118 17.22 1.90 -4.27
CA ILE A 118 16.10 0.97 -4.24
C ILE A 118 16.66 -0.44 -4.48
N PRO A 119 16.46 -1.37 -3.54
CA PRO A 119 16.89 -2.74 -3.78
C PRO A 119 16.29 -3.28 -5.07
N GLU A 120 17.06 -4.13 -5.75
CA GLU A 120 16.67 -4.61 -7.07
C GLU A 120 15.30 -5.27 -7.08
N PHE A 121 14.97 -6.04 -6.02
CA PHE A 121 13.68 -6.70 -5.98
C PHE A 121 12.52 -5.69 -5.87
N VAL A 122 12.75 -4.55 -5.21
CA VAL A 122 11.76 -3.49 -5.12
C VAL A 122 11.59 -2.83 -6.49
N ALA A 123 12.70 -2.58 -7.19
CA ALA A 123 12.66 -2.03 -8.53
C ALA A 123 11.88 -2.94 -9.48
N ASN A 124 12.06 -4.25 -9.36
CA ASN A 124 11.30 -5.21 -10.16
C ASN A 124 9.81 -5.14 -9.84
N HIS A 125 9.45 -4.95 -8.58
CA HIS A 125 8.05 -4.79 -8.18
C HIS A 125 7.46 -3.50 -8.75
N VAL A 126 8.23 -2.44 -8.77
CA VAL A 126 7.80 -1.17 -9.39
C VAL A 126 7.48 -1.41 -10.86
N GLN A 127 8.37 -2.07 -11.58
CA GLN A 127 8.16 -2.35 -12.98
C GLN A 127 6.94 -3.23 -13.21
N GLN A 128 6.77 -4.26 -12.41
CA GLN A 128 5.60 -5.14 -12.50
C GLN A 128 4.30 -4.37 -12.24
N ALA A 129 4.30 -3.52 -11.23
CA ALA A 129 3.13 -2.71 -10.93
C ALA A 129 2.76 -1.79 -12.09
N GLN A 130 3.76 -1.19 -12.74
CA GLN A 130 3.53 -0.37 -13.91
C GLN A 130 2.93 -1.17 -15.06
N ASN A 131 3.47 -2.37 -15.29
CA ASN A 131 2.99 -3.24 -16.37
C ASN A 131 1.57 -3.69 -16.15
N TYR A 132 1.13 -3.79 -14.90
CA TYR A 132 -0.22 -4.22 -14.56
C TYR A 132 -1.15 -3.05 -14.23
N GLY A 133 -0.73 -1.83 -14.52
CA GLY A 133 -1.58 -0.68 -14.37
C GLY A 133 -1.70 -0.15 -12.95
N GLY A 134 -0.82 -0.59 -12.08
CA GLY A 134 -0.79 -0.08 -10.71
C GLY A 134 -0.02 1.22 -10.57
N HIS A 135 0.31 1.89 -11.74
CA HIS A 135 1.10 3.02 -11.59
C HIS A 135 0.39 4.22 -11.99
N THR A 136 0.91 5.16 -11.96
CA THR A 136 0.73 6.10 -12.65
C THR A 136 1.11 7.16 -12.17
N SER A 137 1.60 7.72 -12.17
CA SER A 137 2.13 8.91 -12.11
C SER A 137 1.75 9.85 -11.58
#